data_76f5868dfa9317858b639fdf6df95f82
#
_entry.id   76f5868dfa9317858b639fdf6df95f82
#
_cell.length_a   1.000
_cell.length_b   1.000
_cell.length_c   1.000
_cell.angle_alpha   90.00
_cell.angle_beta   90.00
_cell.angle_gamma   90.00
#
_symmetry.space_group_name_H-M   'P 1'
#
loop_
_entity.id
_entity.type
_entity.pdbx_description
1 polymer ?
#
loop_
_entity_poly.entity_id
_entity_poly.type
_entity_poly.pdbx_seq_one_letter_code
_entity_poly.pdbx_strand_id
1 'polypeptide(L)'
;MGETYIQIFEQNVYPEIFADVAEYTIDLFEQQKDKITKMWKGVLQQYMEQLILIQKDGKALPVAEIDLSFLYSSLQEEHPKYRIDSYGEGGRVFGDSFLTGVLPADWMAVGLEQLTQNLSERAAKESLRRYIRPAMIETLRLRAVRSLLYYFSMRFKYFIEDMIDFRLIAQMEKAPHFFIQIGEYMDWQKTIYAIRPAIDIFNCDRTADLRFRNFPAVLYKEKHFQKLDLSHSVFKDSTFKDSSIEDCIMNDCMFDGCTFENVKVETTSMTGCIFSDCVFRRTEFMESIFYEEGPNIENPQYFE
;
A
#
# COMPACT_ATOMS: atom_id res chain seq x y z
N MET A 1 4.83 11.52 39.80
CA MET A 1 3.35 11.57 39.76
C MET A 1 2.83 12.05 38.37
N GLY A 2 3.29 13.17 37.80
CA GLY A 2 2.81 13.65 36.49
C GLY A 2 3.12 12.69 35.33
N GLU A 3 4.30 12.09 35.26
CA GLU A 3 4.69 11.11 34.23
C GLU A 3 3.79 9.86 34.25
N THR A 4 3.36 9.40 35.43
CA THR A 4 2.47 8.25 35.56
C THR A 4 1.11 8.51 34.91
N TYR A 5 0.53 9.71 35.08
CA TYR A 5 -0.75 10.06 34.46
C TYR A 5 -0.66 10.17 32.93
N ILE A 6 0.44 10.70 32.41
CA ILE A 6 0.71 10.79 30.99
C ILE A 6 0.81 9.38 30.41
N GLN A 7 1.59 8.49 31.01
CA GLN A 7 1.75 7.11 30.56
C GLN A 7 0.42 6.33 30.57
N ILE A 8 -0.38 6.48 31.62
CA ILE A 8 -1.70 5.84 31.72
C ILE A 8 -2.62 6.36 30.58
N PHE A 9 -2.62 7.65 30.32
CA PHE A 9 -3.42 8.24 29.25
C PHE A 9 -2.99 7.72 27.88
N GLU A 10 -1.69 7.66 27.60
CA GLU A 10 -1.14 7.15 26.35
C GLU A 10 -1.38 5.66 26.15
N GLN A 11 -1.32 4.86 27.21
CA GLN A 11 -1.40 3.41 27.10
C GLN A 11 -2.84 2.86 27.18
N ASN A 12 -3.73 3.53 27.89
CA ASN A 12 -5.07 3.02 28.15
C ASN A 12 -6.18 3.87 27.48
N VAL A 13 -6.05 5.19 27.49
CA VAL A 13 -7.10 6.10 27.00
C VAL A 13 -6.96 6.35 25.49
N TYR A 14 -5.76 6.68 25.05
CA TYR A 14 -5.51 6.98 23.63
C TYR A 14 -5.84 5.80 22.71
N PRO A 15 -5.44 4.54 22.98
CA PRO A 15 -5.77 3.44 22.08
C PRO A 15 -7.26 3.18 21.91
N GLU A 16 -8.05 3.32 23.01
CA GLU A 16 -9.50 3.19 22.98
C GLU A 16 -10.12 4.25 22.04
N ILE A 17 -9.81 5.54 22.28
CA ILE A 17 -10.32 6.64 21.47
C ILE A 17 -9.83 6.56 20.02
N PHE A 18 -8.58 6.17 19.81
CA PHE A 18 -8.02 6.04 18.48
C PHE A 18 -8.68 4.91 17.69
N ALA A 19 -8.99 3.78 18.33
CA ALA A 19 -9.68 2.67 17.67
C ALA A 19 -11.04 3.11 17.10
N ASP A 20 -11.86 3.77 17.93
CA ASP A 20 -13.18 4.28 17.52
C ASP A 20 -13.07 5.30 16.36
N VAL A 21 -12.10 6.20 16.44
CA VAL A 21 -11.88 7.23 15.40
C VAL A 21 -11.28 6.62 14.13
N ALA A 22 -10.42 5.63 14.25
CA ALA A 22 -9.85 4.93 13.11
C ALA A 22 -10.95 4.17 12.34
N GLU A 23 -11.78 3.42 13.04
CA GLU A 23 -12.95 2.74 12.47
C GLU A 23 -13.85 3.74 11.73
N TYR A 24 -14.25 4.82 12.41
CA TYR A 24 -15.05 5.88 11.80
C TYR A 24 -14.39 6.47 10.53
N THR A 25 -13.08 6.73 10.56
CA THR A 25 -12.35 7.32 9.42
C THR A 25 -12.28 6.34 8.25
N ILE A 26 -12.10 5.06 8.53
CA ILE A 26 -12.11 3.98 7.53
C ILE A 26 -13.50 3.85 6.91
N ASP A 27 -14.54 3.80 7.71
CA ASP A 27 -15.94 3.73 7.24
C ASP A 27 -16.29 4.93 6.36
N LEU A 28 -15.88 6.13 6.77
CA LEU A 28 -16.09 7.35 5.99
C LEU A 28 -15.37 7.28 4.63
N PHE A 29 -14.15 6.76 4.61
CA PHE A 29 -13.41 6.52 3.37
C PHE A 29 -14.14 5.51 2.48
N GLU A 30 -14.53 4.34 3.00
CA GLU A 30 -15.23 3.30 2.23
C GLU A 30 -16.55 3.81 1.65
N GLN A 31 -17.33 4.60 2.41
CA GLN A 31 -18.56 5.22 1.93
C GLN A 31 -18.32 6.24 0.80
N GLN A 32 -17.17 6.90 0.78
CA GLN A 32 -16.81 7.91 -0.21
C GLN A 32 -15.79 7.43 -1.24
N LYS A 33 -15.41 6.16 -1.20
CA LYS A 33 -14.33 5.58 -2.01
C LYS A 33 -14.43 5.93 -3.48
N ASP A 34 -15.59 5.70 -4.09
CA ASP A 34 -15.80 5.97 -5.52
C ASP A 34 -15.64 7.45 -5.88
N LYS A 35 -16.04 8.34 -4.99
CA LYS A 35 -15.87 9.79 -5.15
C LYS A 35 -14.39 10.17 -5.03
N ILE A 36 -13.69 9.62 -4.04
CA ILE A 36 -12.28 9.88 -3.79
C ILE A 36 -11.42 9.36 -4.93
N THR A 37 -11.60 8.10 -5.32
CA THR A 37 -10.83 7.47 -6.41
C THR A 37 -11.06 8.17 -7.74
N LYS A 38 -12.31 8.54 -8.04
CA LYS A 38 -12.63 9.30 -9.25
C LYS A 38 -11.98 10.70 -9.27
N MET A 39 -11.98 11.39 -8.13
CA MET A 39 -11.31 12.69 -7.99
C MET A 39 -9.80 12.54 -8.17
N TRP A 40 -9.19 11.56 -7.51
CA TRP A 40 -7.76 11.28 -7.63
C TRP A 40 -7.39 10.90 -9.07
N LYS A 41 -8.23 10.07 -9.74
CA LYS A 41 -8.03 9.72 -11.14
C LYS A 41 -7.97 10.96 -12.04
N GLY A 42 -8.85 11.92 -11.83
CA GLY A 42 -8.84 13.17 -12.60
C GLY A 42 -7.56 13.99 -12.40
N VAL A 43 -7.10 14.11 -11.16
CA VAL A 43 -5.85 14.83 -10.84
C VAL A 43 -4.63 14.09 -11.39
N LEU A 44 -4.54 12.78 -11.17
CA LEU A 44 -3.43 11.96 -11.65
C LEU A 44 -3.38 11.89 -13.18
N GLN A 45 -4.53 11.88 -13.84
CA GLN A 45 -4.61 11.96 -15.29
C GLN A 45 -3.98 13.26 -15.80
N GLN A 46 -4.40 14.41 -15.27
CA GLN A 46 -3.84 15.71 -15.65
C GLN A 46 -2.34 15.79 -15.38
N TYR A 47 -1.91 15.27 -14.24
CA TYR A 47 -0.50 15.21 -13.88
C TYR A 47 0.32 14.38 -14.89
N MET A 48 -0.14 13.18 -15.23
CA MET A 48 0.55 12.31 -16.20
C MET A 48 0.56 12.89 -17.62
N GLU A 49 -0.54 13.52 -18.04
CA GLU A 49 -0.59 14.22 -19.33
C GLU A 49 0.45 15.36 -19.41
N GLN A 50 0.59 16.14 -18.33
CA GLN A 50 1.64 17.17 -18.25
C GLN A 50 3.05 16.57 -18.26
N LEU A 51 3.26 15.48 -17.53
CA LEU A 51 4.54 14.78 -17.48
C LEU A 51 4.95 14.26 -18.86
N ILE A 52 4.02 13.66 -19.61
CA ILE A 52 4.23 13.23 -20.99
C ILE A 52 4.60 14.40 -21.90
N LEU A 53 3.97 15.57 -21.73
CA LEU A 53 4.30 16.76 -22.52
C LEU A 53 5.72 17.26 -22.23
N ILE A 54 6.13 17.34 -20.97
CA ILE A 54 7.49 17.79 -20.64
C ILE A 54 8.56 16.79 -21.07
N GLN A 55 8.26 15.49 -21.16
CA GLN A 55 9.14 14.48 -21.76
C GLN A 55 9.29 14.70 -23.27
N LYS A 56 8.19 14.94 -24.00
CA LYS A 56 8.23 15.25 -25.43
C LYS A 56 9.03 16.51 -25.75
N ASP A 57 9.02 17.47 -24.84
CA ASP A 57 9.83 18.70 -24.94
C ASP A 57 11.33 18.47 -24.57
N GLY A 58 11.72 17.26 -24.19
CA GLY A 58 13.08 16.94 -23.76
C GLY A 58 13.48 17.56 -22.41
N LYS A 59 12.50 17.96 -21.60
CA LYS A 59 12.71 18.61 -20.29
C LYS A 59 12.66 17.65 -19.10
N ALA A 60 12.26 16.40 -19.33
CA ALA A 60 12.27 15.34 -18.33
C ALA A 60 12.90 14.07 -18.89
N LEU A 61 13.64 13.38 -18.02
CA LEU A 61 14.22 12.06 -18.30
C LEU A 61 13.15 10.96 -18.17
N PRO A 62 13.44 9.72 -18.58
CA PRO A 62 12.58 8.59 -18.30
C PRO A 62 12.26 8.50 -16.81
N VAL A 63 10.96 8.36 -16.48
CA VAL A 63 10.48 8.36 -15.09
C VAL A 63 10.75 6.99 -14.47
N ALA A 64 11.41 7.00 -13.32
CA ALA A 64 11.61 5.81 -12.50
C ALA A 64 10.65 5.74 -11.30
N GLU A 65 10.18 6.91 -10.81
CA GLU A 65 9.42 6.97 -9.58
C GLU A 65 8.36 8.08 -9.65
N ILE A 66 7.14 7.77 -9.21
CA ILE A 66 6.09 8.74 -8.90
C ILE A 66 5.73 8.55 -7.44
N ASP A 67 5.96 9.56 -6.63
CA ASP A 67 5.70 9.56 -5.20
C ASP A 67 4.42 10.33 -4.87
N LEU A 68 3.54 9.69 -4.10
CA LEU A 68 2.38 10.32 -3.47
C LEU A 68 2.69 10.50 -1.99
N SER A 69 3.21 11.65 -1.62
CA SER A 69 3.81 11.89 -0.30
C SER A 69 2.92 12.78 0.55
N PHE A 70 2.42 12.27 1.67
CA PHE A 70 1.58 13.04 2.59
C PHE A 70 2.37 14.20 3.22
N LEU A 71 1.77 15.39 3.20
CA LEU A 71 2.35 16.60 3.78
C LEU A 71 1.78 16.85 5.17
N TYR A 72 2.55 16.62 6.22
CA TYR A 72 2.14 16.95 7.59
C TYR A 72 1.84 18.44 7.79
N SER A 73 2.52 19.33 7.07
CA SER A 73 2.23 20.77 7.09
C SER A 73 0.80 21.10 6.67
N SER A 74 0.20 20.28 5.82
CA SER A 74 -1.17 20.47 5.34
C SER A 74 -2.24 20.27 6.44
N LEU A 75 -1.90 19.60 7.53
CA LEU A 75 -2.77 19.46 8.68
C LEU A 75 -3.03 20.77 9.41
N GLN A 76 -2.11 21.74 9.30
CA GLN A 76 -2.28 23.07 9.88
C GLN A 76 -3.21 23.95 9.04
N GLU A 77 -3.36 23.62 7.75
CA GLU A 77 -4.26 24.30 6.82
C GLU A 77 -5.68 23.72 6.86
N GLU A 78 -5.93 22.71 7.70
CA GLU A 78 -7.20 21.93 7.77
C GLU A 78 -7.58 21.22 6.45
N HIS A 79 -6.65 21.17 5.49
CA HIS A 79 -6.81 20.52 4.19
C HIS A 79 -5.70 19.50 3.97
N PRO A 80 -5.81 18.29 4.58
CA PRO A 80 -4.84 17.23 4.38
C PRO A 80 -4.66 16.92 2.91
N LYS A 81 -3.40 16.76 2.48
CA LYS A 81 -3.07 16.51 1.08
C LYS A 81 -1.79 15.71 0.91
N TYR A 82 -1.72 15.00 -0.20
CA TYR A 82 -0.50 14.40 -0.70
C TYR A 82 0.12 15.31 -1.76
N ARG A 83 1.43 15.40 -1.75
CA ARG A 83 2.22 15.96 -2.84
C ARG A 83 2.52 14.83 -3.83
N ILE A 84 2.44 15.12 -5.12
CA ILE A 84 2.84 14.22 -6.21
C ILE A 84 4.18 14.73 -6.71
N ASP A 85 5.17 13.87 -6.78
CA ASP A 85 6.47 14.17 -7.38
C ASP A 85 6.86 13.06 -8.35
N SER A 86 7.59 13.39 -9.42
CA SER A 86 8.13 12.42 -10.37
C SER A 86 9.63 12.57 -10.52
N TYR A 87 10.36 11.45 -10.50
CA TYR A 87 11.81 11.40 -10.51
C TYR A 87 12.33 10.45 -11.58
N GLY A 88 13.58 10.69 -12.04
CA GLY A 88 14.35 9.78 -12.86
C GLY A 88 15.05 8.68 -12.06
N GLU A 89 15.98 7.97 -12.70
CA GLU A 89 16.81 6.96 -12.01
C GLU A 89 17.54 7.58 -10.83
N GLY A 90 17.50 6.90 -9.70
CA GLY A 90 18.03 7.40 -8.43
C GLY A 90 16.96 7.99 -7.50
N GLY A 91 15.75 8.21 -8.00
CA GLY A 91 14.60 8.64 -7.20
C GLY A 91 14.81 9.97 -6.50
N ARG A 92 14.02 10.21 -5.48
CA ARG A 92 14.04 11.44 -4.65
C ARG A 92 15.36 11.71 -3.92
N VAL A 93 16.25 10.71 -3.80
CA VAL A 93 17.50 10.86 -3.06
C VAL A 93 18.56 11.58 -3.90
N PHE A 94 18.53 11.42 -5.22
CA PHE A 94 19.59 11.89 -6.12
C PHE A 94 19.15 12.90 -7.17
N GLY A 95 17.86 13.29 -7.18
CA GLY A 95 17.38 14.21 -8.20
C GLY A 95 16.23 15.11 -7.74
N ASP A 96 16.06 16.19 -8.48
CA ASP A 96 14.90 17.08 -8.34
C ASP A 96 13.69 16.45 -9.06
N SER A 97 12.51 16.75 -8.54
CA SER A 97 11.26 16.35 -9.19
C SER A 97 11.09 17.04 -10.54
N PHE A 98 10.74 16.29 -11.58
CA PHE A 98 10.42 16.85 -12.91
C PHE A 98 9.13 17.64 -12.92
N LEU A 99 8.17 17.24 -12.11
CA LEU A 99 6.85 17.83 -12.00
C LEU A 99 6.32 17.62 -10.58
N THR A 100 5.62 18.60 -10.06
CA THR A 100 4.97 18.55 -8.75
C THR A 100 3.48 18.78 -8.89
N GLY A 101 2.68 17.98 -8.18
CA GLY A 101 1.22 18.11 -8.11
C GLY A 101 0.70 17.94 -6.68
N VAL A 102 -0.62 17.97 -6.52
CA VAL A 102 -1.29 17.81 -5.22
C VAL A 102 -2.54 16.95 -5.35
N LEU A 103 -2.70 15.99 -4.42
CA LEU A 103 -3.90 15.19 -4.24
C LEU A 103 -4.57 15.55 -2.91
N PRO A 104 -5.85 15.94 -2.89
CA PRO A 104 -6.56 16.22 -1.65
C PRO A 104 -6.86 14.95 -0.87
N ALA A 105 -6.82 15.06 0.46
CA ALA A 105 -7.15 13.97 1.41
C ALA A 105 -8.09 14.46 2.53
N ASP A 106 -9.02 15.34 2.18
CA ASP A 106 -9.94 15.99 3.14
C ASP A 106 -10.79 15.00 3.95
N TRP A 107 -10.99 13.79 3.44
CA TRP A 107 -11.66 12.71 4.14
C TRP A 107 -10.97 12.31 5.46
N MET A 108 -9.68 12.60 5.62
CA MET A 108 -8.95 12.38 6.89
C MET A 108 -9.23 13.48 7.93
N ALA A 109 -9.58 14.69 7.50
CA ALA A 109 -9.68 15.85 8.39
C ALA A 109 -10.73 15.64 9.50
N VAL A 110 -11.90 15.12 9.12
CA VAL A 110 -13.04 14.92 10.04
C VAL A 110 -12.68 13.96 11.19
N GLY A 111 -12.05 12.82 10.87
CA GLY A 111 -11.61 11.86 11.90
C GLY A 111 -10.55 12.44 12.82
N LEU A 112 -9.59 13.19 12.28
CA LEU A 112 -8.54 13.82 13.07
C LEU A 112 -9.05 14.95 13.99
N GLU A 113 -10.05 15.70 13.54
CA GLU A 113 -10.73 16.69 14.38
C GLU A 113 -11.48 16.00 15.53
N GLN A 114 -12.24 14.95 15.22
CA GLN A 114 -12.94 14.14 16.22
C GLN A 114 -11.98 13.53 17.25
N LEU A 115 -10.82 13.01 16.81
CA LEU A 115 -9.79 12.51 17.71
C LEU A 115 -9.32 13.60 18.69
N THR A 116 -9.02 14.79 18.17
CA THR A 116 -8.55 15.91 18.97
C THR A 116 -9.59 16.34 20.01
N GLN A 117 -10.85 16.38 19.60
CA GLN A 117 -11.97 16.70 20.48
C GLN A 117 -12.15 15.63 21.58
N ASN A 118 -12.25 14.35 21.21
CA ASN A 118 -12.45 13.24 22.14
C ASN A 118 -11.33 13.14 23.17
N LEU A 119 -10.07 13.31 22.77
CA LEU A 119 -8.92 13.33 23.68
C LEU A 119 -9.00 14.51 24.67
N SER A 120 -9.38 15.69 24.20
CA SER A 120 -9.53 16.90 25.02
C SER A 120 -10.66 16.77 26.04
N GLU A 121 -11.79 16.22 25.62
CA GLU A 121 -12.96 15.98 26.49
C GLU A 121 -12.65 14.92 27.55
N ARG A 122 -11.97 13.82 27.17
CA ARG A 122 -11.58 12.77 28.10
C ARG A 122 -10.59 13.28 29.14
N ALA A 123 -9.59 14.06 28.72
CA ALA A 123 -8.66 14.70 29.64
C ALA A 123 -9.34 15.67 30.62
N ALA A 124 -10.40 16.36 30.15
CA ALA A 124 -11.21 17.23 31.00
C ALA A 124 -12.03 16.46 32.02
N LYS A 125 -12.76 15.41 31.56
CA LYS A 125 -13.64 14.57 32.37
C LYS A 125 -12.88 13.88 33.50
N GLU A 126 -11.66 13.44 33.23
CA GLU A 126 -10.79 12.77 34.20
C GLU A 126 -9.94 13.76 35.05
N SER A 127 -10.21 15.07 34.92
CA SER A 127 -9.43 16.12 35.62
C SER A 127 -7.93 16.11 35.31
N LEU A 128 -7.56 15.63 34.13
CA LEU A 128 -6.16 15.45 33.70
C LEU A 128 -5.63 16.65 32.86
N ARG A 129 -6.41 17.69 32.61
CA ARG A 129 -6.00 18.88 31.81
C ARG A 129 -4.67 19.50 32.26
N ARG A 130 -4.34 19.33 33.55
CA ARG A 130 -3.08 19.79 34.14
C ARG A 130 -1.87 19.06 33.55
N TYR A 131 -2.03 17.79 33.18
CA TYR A 131 -0.98 16.92 32.68
C TYR A 131 -1.07 16.72 31.17
N ILE A 132 -2.26 16.52 30.65
CA ILE A 132 -2.55 16.33 29.22
C ILE A 132 -2.77 17.71 28.58
N ARG A 133 -1.66 18.27 28.08
CA ARG A 133 -1.66 19.61 27.47
C ARG A 133 -1.97 19.53 25.96
N PRO A 134 -2.35 20.64 25.30
CA PRO A 134 -2.61 20.67 23.86
C PRO A 134 -1.45 20.10 23.01
N ALA A 135 -0.20 20.39 23.37
CA ALA A 135 0.96 19.85 22.66
C ALA A 135 1.05 18.32 22.71
N MET A 136 0.61 17.69 23.80
CA MET A 136 0.55 16.24 23.90
C MET A 136 -0.58 15.67 23.02
N ILE A 137 -1.73 16.31 23.02
CA ILE A 137 -2.85 15.92 22.16
C ILE A 137 -2.42 16.01 20.70
N GLU A 138 -1.69 17.05 20.30
CA GLU A 138 -1.14 17.17 18.96
C GLU A 138 -0.13 16.04 18.65
N THR A 139 0.73 15.67 19.59
CA THR A 139 1.63 14.52 19.42
C THR A 139 0.86 13.22 19.17
N LEU A 140 -0.23 12.98 19.92
CA LEU A 140 -1.08 11.81 19.74
C LEU A 140 -1.84 11.86 18.40
N ARG A 141 -2.27 13.05 17.98
CA ARG A 141 -2.88 13.27 16.67
C ARG A 141 -1.91 12.93 15.53
N LEU A 142 -0.66 13.37 15.60
CA LEU A 142 0.36 13.05 14.59
C LEU A 142 0.66 11.54 14.56
N ARG A 143 0.67 10.88 15.72
CA ARG A 143 0.80 9.41 15.80
C ARG A 143 -0.38 8.71 15.11
N ALA A 144 -1.61 9.19 15.33
CA ALA A 144 -2.80 8.67 14.66
C ALA A 144 -2.73 8.84 13.14
N VAL A 145 -2.30 10.02 12.66
CA VAL A 145 -2.07 10.27 11.24
C VAL A 145 -1.14 9.22 10.65
N ARG A 146 0.00 8.95 11.28
CA ARG A 146 0.96 7.95 10.81
C ARG A 146 0.34 6.55 10.71
N SER A 147 -0.44 6.15 11.69
CA SER A 147 -1.13 4.85 11.68
C SER A 147 -2.16 4.76 10.56
N LEU A 148 -2.97 5.82 10.36
CA LEU A 148 -3.94 5.89 9.28
C LEU A 148 -3.27 5.89 7.90
N LEU A 149 -2.19 6.67 7.72
CA LEU A 149 -1.43 6.69 6.47
C LEU A 149 -0.87 5.31 6.13
N TYR A 150 -0.36 4.58 7.12
CA TYR A 150 0.11 3.22 6.90
C TYR A 150 -1.03 2.30 6.44
N TYR A 151 -2.18 2.34 7.12
CA TYR A 151 -3.36 1.56 6.74
C TYR A 151 -3.82 1.88 5.31
N PHE A 152 -4.02 3.17 4.99
CA PHE A 152 -4.48 3.56 3.65
C PHE A 152 -3.46 3.26 2.56
N SER A 153 -2.16 3.38 2.84
CA SER A 153 -1.11 3.00 1.88
C SER A 153 -1.18 1.53 1.47
N MET A 154 -1.56 0.64 2.40
CA MET A 154 -1.80 -0.76 2.08
C MET A 154 -3.07 -0.96 1.24
N ARG A 155 -4.11 -0.16 1.51
CA ARG A 155 -5.40 -0.26 0.80
C ARG A 155 -5.33 0.29 -0.63
N PHE A 156 -4.61 1.38 -0.87
CA PHE A 156 -4.54 2.02 -2.20
C PHE A 156 -3.99 1.12 -3.30
N LYS A 157 -3.19 0.12 -2.98
CA LYS A 157 -2.77 -0.90 -3.94
C LYS A 157 -3.96 -1.59 -4.62
N TYR A 158 -5.02 -1.89 -3.86
CA TYR A 158 -6.21 -2.59 -4.37
C TYR A 158 -7.14 -1.70 -5.21
N PHE A 159 -6.96 -0.38 -5.15
CA PHE A 159 -7.76 0.59 -5.90
C PHE A 159 -6.97 1.28 -7.01
N ILE A 160 -5.78 0.79 -7.31
CA ILE A 160 -4.87 1.47 -8.25
C ILE A 160 -5.50 1.64 -9.63
N GLU A 161 -6.28 0.67 -10.11
CA GLU A 161 -6.97 0.72 -11.39
C GLU A 161 -8.09 1.78 -11.41
N ASP A 162 -8.70 2.05 -10.25
CA ASP A 162 -9.71 3.09 -10.12
C ASP A 162 -9.11 4.50 -10.07
N MET A 163 -7.83 4.61 -9.67
CA MET A 163 -7.13 5.88 -9.49
C MET A 163 -6.24 6.26 -10.67
N ILE A 164 -5.80 5.31 -11.49
CA ILE A 164 -4.79 5.54 -12.53
C ILE A 164 -5.29 5.09 -13.90
N ASP A 165 -5.07 5.91 -14.93
CA ASP A 165 -5.24 5.49 -16.33
C ASP A 165 -3.94 4.85 -16.84
N PHE A 166 -3.92 3.51 -16.88
CA PHE A 166 -2.76 2.75 -17.35
C PHE A 166 -2.36 3.01 -18.81
N ARG A 167 -3.28 3.57 -19.62
CA ARG A 167 -2.94 3.99 -21.00
C ARG A 167 -1.96 5.16 -20.99
N LEU A 168 -2.03 6.05 -19.99
CA LEU A 168 -1.07 7.15 -19.84
C LEU A 168 0.27 6.61 -19.35
N ILE A 169 0.28 5.65 -18.41
CA ILE A 169 1.52 4.97 -18.02
C ILE A 169 2.17 4.31 -19.24
N ALA A 170 1.39 3.70 -20.14
CA ALA A 170 1.94 3.09 -21.36
C ALA A 170 2.58 4.12 -22.31
N GLN A 171 2.07 5.34 -22.37
CA GLN A 171 2.57 6.44 -23.22
C GLN A 171 3.79 7.16 -22.64
N MET A 172 3.96 7.13 -21.34
CA MET A 172 5.04 7.79 -20.63
C MET A 172 6.39 7.08 -20.88
N GLU A 173 7.46 7.83 -21.04
CA GLU A 173 8.80 7.27 -21.05
C GLU A 173 9.22 6.88 -19.63
N LYS A 174 9.50 5.60 -19.44
CA LYS A 174 9.82 4.99 -18.14
C LYS A 174 11.22 4.42 -18.11
N ALA A 175 11.89 4.54 -16.97
CA ALA A 175 13.08 3.77 -16.68
C ALA A 175 12.77 2.27 -16.64
N PRO A 176 13.77 1.37 -16.76
CA PRO A 176 13.55 -0.08 -16.68
C PRO A 176 12.88 -0.55 -15.39
N HIS A 177 13.11 0.17 -14.31
CA HIS A 177 12.39 0.02 -13.04
C HIS A 177 11.55 1.26 -12.81
N PHE A 178 10.24 1.09 -12.81
CA PHE A 178 9.26 2.16 -12.58
C PHE A 178 8.37 1.82 -11.40
N PHE A 179 8.16 2.79 -10.51
CA PHE A 179 7.35 2.63 -9.31
C PHE A 179 6.35 3.78 -9.15
N ILE A 180 5.19 3.47 -8.60
CA ILE A 180 4.30 4.45 -7.96
C ILE A 180 4.28 4.10 -6.49
N GLN A 181 4.61 5.07 -5.65
CA GLN A 181 4.73 4.90 -4.22
C GLN A 181 3.80 5.86 -3.48
N ILE A 182 3.37 5.48 -2.29
CA ILE A 182 2.56 6.32 -1.41
C ILE A 182 3.06 6.21 0.03
N GLY A 183 3.07 7.31 0.75
CA GLY A 183 3.54 7.34 2.14
C GLY A 183 3.73 8.73 2.71
N GLU A 184 4.73 8.93 3.53
CA GLU A 184 5.06 10.19 4.17
C GLU A 184 6.15 10.95 3.39
N TYR A 185 5.99 12.27 3.28
CA TYR A 185 6.99 13.10 2.61
C TYR A 185 8.34 13.03 3.32
N MET A 186 9.39 12.68 2.56
CA MET A 186 10.77 12.54 3.03
C MET A 186 10.96 11.50 4.16
N ASP A 187 10.03 10.57 4.33
CA ASP A 187 10.13 9.46 5.25
C ASP A 187 9.87 8.13 4.51
N TRP A 188 8.99 7.27 4.99
CA TRP A 188 8.70 5.96 4.39
C TRP A 188 7.73 6.07 3.23
N GLN A 189 7.88 5.14 2.27
CA GLN A 189 6.99 4.95 1.14
C GLN A 189 6.63 3.47 0.99
N LYS A 190 5.41 3.21 0.50
CA LYS A 190 4.92 1.89 0.09
C LYS A 190 4.71 1.87 -1.41
N THR A 191 5.26 0.89 -2.09
CA THR A 191 4.98 0.70 -3.53
C THR A 191 3.56 0.19 -3.71
N ILE A 192 2.77 0.91 -4.50
CA ILE A 192 1.39 0.53 -4.85
C ILE A 192 1.27 0.05 -6.29
N TYR A 193 2.26 0.38 -7.14
CA TYR A 193 2.38 -0.12 -8.50
C TYR A 193 3.84 -0.19 -8.92
N ALA A 194 4.22 -1.21 -9.69
CA ALA A 194 5.57 -1.32 -10.22
C ALA A 194 5.59 -1.97 -11.61
N ILE A 195 6.53 -1.51 -12.43
CA ILE A 195 6.96 -2.20 -13.65
C ILE A 195 8.43 -2.54 -13.46
N ARG A 196 8.78 -3.81 -13.56
CA ARG A 196 10.15 -4.30 -13.47
C ARG A 196 10.45 -5.24 -14.64
N PRO A 197 11.68 -5.36 -15.08
CA PRO A 197 12.08 -6.34 -16.09
C PRO A 197 11.65 -7.76 -15.66
N ALA A 198 11.22 -8.55 -16.62
CA ALA A 198 10.93 -9.96 -16.39
C ALA A 198 12.19 -10.68 -15.88
N ILE A 199 12.00 -11.63 -14.98
CA ILE A 199 13.06 -12.42 -14.38
C ILE A 199 12.60 -13.89 -14.28
N ASP A 200 13.53 -14.81 -14.52
CA ASP A 200 13.31 -16.23 -14.23
C ASP A 200 13.67 -16.49 -12.76
N ILE A 201 12.67 -16.81 -11.93
CA ILE A 201 12.85 -17.03 -10.49
C ILE A 201 13.92 -18.07 -10.18
N PHE A 202 14.07 -19.10 -11.04
CA PHE A 202 14.94 -20.24 -10.80
C PHE A 202 16.32 -20.13 -11.46
N ASN A 203 16.51 -19.14 -12.34
CA ASN A 203 17.77 -18.91 -13.04
C ASN A 203 18.34 -17.48 -12.83
N CYS A 204 17.78 -16.72 -11.88
CA CYS A 204 18.31 -15.40 -11.56
C CYS A 204 19.46 -15.47 -10.52
N ASP A 205 20.15 -14.35 -10.36
CA ASP A 205 21.11 -14.19 -9.28
C ASP A 205 20.42 -14.33 -7.91
N ARG A 206 21.09 -14.95 -6.93
CA ARG A 206 20.56 -15.12 -5.57
C ARG A 206 20.29 -13.80 -4.84
N THR A 207 20.89 -12.72 -5.29
CA THR A 207 20.70 -11.37 -4.76
C THR A 207 19.58 -10.61 -5.47
N ALA A 208 18.96 -11.21 -6.49
CA ALA A 208 17.89 -10.57 -7.25
C ALA A 208 16.68 -10.29 -6.36
N ASP A 209 16.17 -9.06 -6.39
CA ASP A 209 14.93 -8.69 -5.75
C ASP A 209 13.75 -9.24 -6.55
N LEU A 210 13.03 -10.21 -5.98
CA LEU A 210 11.89 -10.89 -6.61
C LEU A 210 10.54 -10.24 -6.27
N ARG A 211 10.52 -9.23 -5.40
CA ARG A 211 9.29 -8.52 -5.02
C ARG A 211 8.78 -7.63 -6.14
N PHE A 212 7.47 -7.34 -6.14
CA PHE A 212 6.81 -6.44 -7.10
C PHE A 212 7.02 -6.85 -8.56
N ARG A 213 7.03 -8.15 -8.86
CA ARG A 213 7.21 -8.69 -10.22
C ARG A 213 5.90 -9.14 -10.83
N ASN A 214 5.83 -9.10 -12.15
CA ASN A 214 4.74 -9.69 -12.92
C ASN A 214 5.23 -10.99 -13.57
N PHE A 215 4.49 -12.07 -13.34
CA PHE A 215 4.76 -13.40 -13.86
C PHE A 215 3.56 -13.87 -14.71
N PRO A 216 3.44 -13.41 -15.98
CA PRO A 216 2.32 -13.75 -16.83
C PRO A 216 2.53 -15.10 -17.51
N ALA A 217 1.51 -15.97 -17.47
CA ALA A 217 1.42 -17.23 -18.21
C ALA A 217 2.64 -18.16 -18.04
N VAL A 218 3.19 -18.25 -16.82
CA VAL A 218 4.36 -19.08 -16.54
C VAL A 218 3.93 -20.48 -16.08
N LEU A 219 4.55 -21.51 -16.63
CA LEU A 219 4.39 -22.89 -16.15
C LEU A 219 5.52 -23.22 -15.15
N TYR A 220 5.15 -23.33 -13.89
CA TYR A 220 6.01 -23.83 -12.81
C TYR A 220 5.73 -25.30 -12.57
N LYS A 221 6.39 -26.18 -13.34
CA LYS A 221 6.24 -27.63 -13.20
C LYS A 221 7.43 -28.22 -12.45
N GLU A 222 7.16 -29.03 -11.43
CA GLU A 222 8.18 -29.70 -10.61
C GLU A 222 9.17 -28.68 -10.02
N LYS A 223 8.65 -27.52 -9.54
CA LYS A 223 9.46 -26.43 -8.99
C LYS A 223 9.32 -26.37 -7.47
N HIS A 224 10.43 -26.07 -6.81
CA HIS A 224 10.48 -25.87 -5.37
C HIS A 224 10.81 -24.40 -5.08
N PHE A 225 9.80 -23.66 -4.65
CA PHE A 225 9.98 -22.30 -4.15
C PHE A 225 10.38 -22.41 -2.68
N GLN A 226 11.58 -22.02 -2.34
CA GLN A 226 12.06 -22.14 -0.98
C GLN A 226 12.78 -20.86 -0.53
N LYS A 227 12.33 -20.31 0.60
CA LYS A 227 12.93 -19.11 1.23
C LYS A 227 13.02 -17.90 0.30
N LEU A 228 12.01 -17.71 -0.54
CA LEU A 228 11.92 -16.59 -1.46
C LEU A 228 11.01 -15.50 -0.91
N ASP A 229 11.39 -14.26 -1.10
CA ASP A 229 10.50 -13.12 -0.90
C ASP A 229 9.93 -12.67 -2.26
N LEU A 230 8.67 -13.05 -2.50
CA LEU A 230 7.90 -12.74 -3.71
C LEU A 230 6.80 -11.70 -3.42
N SER A 231 6.86 -11.03 -2.27
CA SER A 231 5.83 -10.11 -1.82
C SER A 231 5.43 -9.10 -2.88
N HIS A 232 4.14 -8.75 -2.90
CA HIS A 232 3.54 -7.78 -3.82
C HIS A 232 3.61 -8.15 -5.31
N SER A 233 3.92 -9.40 -5.64
CA SER A 233 4.02 -9.86 -7.02
C SER A 233 2.65 -10.28 -7.57
N VAL A 234 2.52 -10.23 -8.89
CA VAL A 234 1.32 -10.63 -9.61
C VAL A 234 1.65 -11.85 -10.47
N PHE A 235 0.90 -12.92 -10.24
CA PHE A 235 0.90 -14.11 -11.07
C PHE A 235 -0.39 -14.13 -11.87
N LYS A 236 -0.28 -14.03 -13.19
CA LYS A 236 -1.46 -13.99 -14.07
C LYS A 236 -1.43 -15.18 -15.03
N ASP A 237 -2.55 -15.90 -15.13
CA ASP A 237 -2.70 -17.07 -16.02
C ASP A 237 -1.57 -18.10 -15.85
N SER A 238 -0.96 -18.15 -14.67
CA SER A 238 0.20 -19.02 -14.40
C SER A 238 -0.23 -20.35 -13.83
N THR A 239 0.54 -21.40 -14.13
CA THR A 239 0.24 -22.76 -13.66
C THR A 239 1.35 -23.25 -12.74
N PHE A 240 0.97 -23.62 -11.53
CA PHE A 240 1.82 -24.35 -10.57
C PHE A 240 1.41 -25.82 -10.60
N LYS A 241 2.33 -26.68 -10.99
CA LYS A 241 2.05 -28.12 -11.14
C LYS A 241 3.13 -28.98 -10.51
N ASP A 242 2.71 -29.96 -9.71
CA ASP A 242 3.62 -30.90 -9.03
C ASP A 242 4.76 -30.16 -8.29
N SER A 243 4.42 -29.06 -7.61
CA SER A 243 5.38 -28.10 -7.06
C SER A 243 5.19 -27.87 -5.57
N SER A 244 6.21 -27.36 -4.90
CA SER A 244 6.09 -26.93 -3.50
C SER A 244 6.48 -25.46 -3.31
N ILE A 245 5.89 -24.82 -2.29
CA ILE A 245 6.16 -23.46 -1.84
C ILE A 245 6.41 -23.55 -0.34
N GLU A 246 7.67 -23.37 0.10
CA GLU A 246 8.10 -23.62 1.47
C GLU A 246 8.89 -22.43 2.02
N ASP A 247 8.60 -22.06 3.27
CA ASP A 247 9.31 -20.97 3.97
C ASP A 247 9.37 -19.64 3.18
N CYS A 248 8.39 -19.37 2.30
CA CYS A 248 8.36 -18.19 1.46
C CYS A 248 7.61 -17.02 2.10
N ILE A 249 7.89 -15.81 1.62
CA ILE A 249 7.12 -14.61 1.92
C ILE A 249 6.43 -14.19 0.62
N MET A 250 5.11 -14.31 0.58
CA MET A 250 4.27 -13.97 -0.57
C MET A 250 3.18 -12.96 -0.18
N ASN A 251 3.47 -12.09 0.79
CA ASN A 251 2.50 -11.13 1.27
C ASN A 251 2.02 -10.20 0.15
N ASP A 252 0.71 -9.89 0.16
CA ASP A 252 0.07 -9.01 -0.82
C ASP A 252 0.25 -9.46 -2.29
N CYS A 253 0.51 -10.73 -2.54
CA CYS A 253 0.53 -11.26 -3.90
C CYS A 253 -0.89 -11.35 -4.48
N MET A 254 -0.98 -11.17 -5.79
CA MET A 254 -2.20 -11.38 -6.55
C MET A 254 -1.99 -12.57 -7.49
N PHE A 255 -2.92 -13.53 -7.41
CA PHE A 255 -3.02 -14.66 -8.32
C PHE A 255 -4.32 -14.50 -9.12
N ASP A 256 -4.20 -14.24 -10.42
CA ASP A 256 -5.33 -14.00 -11.33
C ASP A 256 -5.35 -15.09 -12.42
N GLY A 257 -6.44 -15.84 -12.52
CA GLY A 257 -6.59 -16.93 -13.48
C GLY A 257 -5.59 -18.09 -13.31
N CYS A 258 -4.98 -18.23 -12.13
CA CYS A 258 -3.93 -19.23 -11.90
C CYS A 258 -4.48 -20.62 -11.65
N THR A 259 -3.71 -21.63 -12.04
CA THR A 259 -4.00 -23.04 -11.74
C THR A 259 -2.96 -23.62 -10.79
N PHE A 260 -3.42 -24.22 -9.68
CA PHE A 260 -2.62 -24.97 -8.73
C PHE A 260 -3.02 -26.45 -8.81
N GLU A 261 -2.15 -27.30 -9.32
CA GLU A 261 -2.37 -28.72 -9.49
C GLU A 261 -1.29 -29.53 -8.75
N ASN A 262 -1.69 -30.28 -7.74
CA ASN A 262 -0.78 -31.06 -6.90
C ASN A 262 0.32 -30.19 -6.29
N VAL A 263 -0.09 -29.11 -5.59
CA VAL A 263 0.81 -28.13 -4.98
C VAL A 263 0.72 -28.21 -3.46
N LYS A 264 1.88 -28.20 -2.81
CA LYS A 264 1.99 -28.11 -1.36
C LYS A 264 2.53 -26.75 -0.97
N VAL A 265 1.77 -26.00 -0.16
CA VAL A 265 2.21 -24.73 0.41
C VAL A 265 2.41 -24.93 1.91
N GLU A 266 3.62 -24.71 2.40
CA GLU A 266 4.02 -25.00 3.78
C GLU A 266 4.81 -23.85 4.40
N THR A 267 4.52 -23.51 5.66
CA THR A 267 5.22 -22.47 6.45
C THR A 267 5.42 -21.14 5.70
N THR A 268 4.50 -20.81 4.81
CA THR A 268 4.61 -19.64 3.92
C THR A 268 3.70 -18.51 4.41
N SER A 269 4.22 -17.29 4.46
CA SER A 269 3.42 -16.10 4.75
C SER A 269 2.73 -15.62 3.47
N MET A 270 1.39 -15.62 3.47
CA MET A 270 0.53 -15.20 2.36
C MET A 270 -0.48 -14.12 2.81
N THR A 271 -0.10 -13.33 3.79
CA THR A 271 -0.94 -12.25 4.33
C THR A 271 -1.31 -11.26 3.24
N GLY A 272 -2.61 -10.98 3.06
CA GLY A 272 -3.09 -10.05 2.04
C GLY A 272 -3.08 -10.59 0.61
N CYS A 273 -2.82 -11.88 0.40
CA CYS A 273 -2.95 -12.49 -0.92
C CYS A 273 -4.40 -12.49 -1.41
N ILE A 274 -4.55 -12.27 -2.71
CA ILE A 274 -5.82 -12.35 -3.43
C ILE A 274 -5.70 -13.44 -4.50
N PHE A 275 -6.70 -14.33 -4.55
CA PHE A 275 -6.81 -15.36 -5.56
C PHE A 275 -8.11 -15.15 -6.35
N SER A 276 -8.03 -14.59 -7.56
CA SER A 276 -9.16 -14.35 -8.44
C SER A 276 -9.20 -15.37 -9.56
N ASP A 277 -10.36 -16.00 -9.77
CA ASP A 277 -10.59 -16.98 -10.84
C ASP A 277 -9.57 -18.14 -10.86
N CYS A 278 -9.05 -18.50 -9.68
CA CYS A 278 -8.05 -19.54 -9.54
C CYS A 278 -8.67 -20.94 -9.46
N VAL A 279 -7.95 -21.93 -9.99
CA VAL A 279 -8.31 -23.35 -9.96
C VAL A 279 -7.36 -24.09 -9.03
N PHE A 280 -7.92 -24.79 -8.03
CA PHE A 280 -7.16 -25.59 -7.08
C PHE A 280 -7.53 -27.08 -7.25
N ARG A 281 -6.51 -27.92 -7.49
CA ARG A 281 -6.65 -29.38 -7.63
C ARG A 281 -5.60 -30.05 -6.78
N ARG A 282 -5.99 -30.82 -5.77
CA ARG A 282 -5.05 -31.51 -4.86
C ARG A 282 -3.98 -30.53 -4.32
N THR A 283 -4.42 -29.37 -3.87
CA THR A 283 -3.55 -28.33 -3.32
C THR A 283 -3.78 -28.24 -1.82
N GLU A 284 -2.70 -28.25 -1.06
CA GLU A 284 -2.72 -28.23 0.39
C GLU A 284 -1.99 -26.98 0.91
N PHE A 285 -2.59 -26.30 1.89
CA PHE A 285 -1.98 -25.19 2.62
C PHE A 285 -1.76 -25.64 4.06
N MET A 286 -0.49 -25.75 4.49
CA MET A 286 -0.11 -26.21 5.83
C MET A 286 0.72 -25.18 6.53
N GLU A 287 0.39 -24.89 7.79
CA GLU A 287 1.12 -23.95 8.65
C GLU A 287 1.42 -22.59 7.99
N SER A 288 0.58 -22.21 7.02
CA SER A 288 0.73 -20.96 6.26
C SER A 288 -0.10 -19.87 6.90
N ILE A 289 0.41 -18.62 6.88
CA ILE A 289 -0.20 -17.48 7.53
C ILE A 289 -1.05 -16.73 6.51
N PHE A 290 -2.36 -16.67 6.76
CA PHE A 290 -3.32 -15.82 6.04
C PHE A 290 -3.92 -14.80 7.01
N TYR A 291 -4.82 -13.92 6.55
CA TYR A 291 -5.71 -13.22 7.46
C TYR A 291 -6.68 -14.23 8.15
N GLU A 292 -7.32 -13.80 9.23
CA GLU A 292 -8.05 -14.61 10.23
C GLU A 292 -8.98 -15.71 9.70
N GLU A 293 -9.41 -15.68 8.44
CA GLU A 293 -10.36 -16.63 7.85
C GLU A 293 -9.77 -17.48 6.69
N GLY A 294 -8.45 -17.50 6.51
CA GLY A 294 -7.82 -18.20 5.39
C GLY A 294 -7.58 -17.30 4.17
N PRO A 295 -7.24 -17.87 3.00
CA PRO A 295 -6.97 -17.09 1.80
C PRO A 295 -8.24 -16.38 1.32
N ASN A 296 -8.11 -15.12 0.90
CA ASN A 296 -9.17 -14.41 0.20
C ASN A 296 -9.26 -14.95 -1.23
N ILE A 297 -10.23 -15.82 -1.46
CA ILE A 297 -10.40 -16.53 -2.73
C ILE A 297 -11.72 -16.08 -3.36
N GLU A 298 -11.63 -15.43 -4.51
CA GLU A 298 -12.76 -15.05 -5.33
C GLU A 298 -13.00 -16.08 -6.44
N ASN A 299 -14.24 -16.58 -6.54
CA ASN A 299 -14.68 -17.55 -7.56
C ASN A 299 -13.81 -18.83 -7.66
N PRO A 300 -13.50 -19.52 -6.55
CA PRO A 300 -12.61 -20.66 -6.61
C PRO A 300 -13.28 -21.88 -7.29
N GLN A 301 -12.51 -22.59 -8.09
CA GLN A 301 -12.89 -23.90 -8.60
C GLN A 301 -12.03 -24.97 -7.94
N TYR A 302 -12.64 -25.79 -7.08
CA TYR A 302 -11.98 -26.92 -6.44
C TYR A 302 -12.34 -28.21 -7.16
N PHE A 303 -11.32 -29.02 -7.43
CA PHE A 303 -11.48 -30.35 -8.00
C PHE A 303 -10.69 -31.34 -7.14
N GLU A 304 -11.35 -32.44 -6.74
CA GLU A 304 -10.75 -33.57 -6.00
C GLU A 304 -9.70 -34.32 -6.82
#